data_498f571d8755081ff645ada65a3cd930
#
_entry.id   498f571d8755081ff645ada65a3cd930
#
_cell.length_a   1.000
_cell.length_b   1.000
_cell.length_c   1.000
_cell.angle_alpha   90.00
_cell.angle_beta   90.00
_cell.angle_gamma   90.00
#
_symmetry.space_group_name_H-M   'P 1'
#
loop_
_entity.id
_entity.type
_entity.pdbx_description
1 polymer ?
#
loop_
_entity_poly.entity_id
_entity_poly.type
_entity_poly.pdbx_seq_one_letter_code
_entity_poly.pdbx_strand_id
1 'polypeptide(L)'
;MEVGRGRLALGCLIVLLALSSWVLCDRFTHRAFDTSLASLIPAELAPELPDDIEDALRARLSQDEAGNVIVFLRVKGETAAAAEKLREFAETAQAAVRNVLLASPALSERSAEHFGAGAVPKIPHAAGRLLSDADRSALRSLISLPEPSRSERLTERAVSCLTSAVSLRILGFANDPFCTYDHWLTEELKRLPWRASSNNGRTELELKTVPSGETVRVLFFTADENLAAAGKAHFAQTLEDAQNAAQDAVGHKASVQIEAAGVPLFTDAIAARAQRELTFIGTLSTISVFALAWALFGSPVVLLLMAATILLGFTLALGTAFAVFGTLSLITFVFGATLIGVSIDYSSHWFALKTAGESAQARRRRMAGALLSAALSTAAAYCTLALTPLPGLRQMAVLAACGVVGTLFTVLTVLPRLERWVPKDQTRLMRLIAQA
;
A
#
# COMPACT_ATOMS: atom_id res chain seq x y z
N MET A 1 -43.34 9.03 29.96
CA MET A 1 -42.66 9.47 28.73
C MET A 1 -41.19 9.04 28.61
N GLU A 2 -40.40 8.93 29.69
CA GLU A 2 -38.97 8.57 29.64
C GLU A 2 -38.67 7.10 29.25
N VAL A 3 -39.52 6.15 29.67
CA VAL A 3 -39.35 4.72 29.34
C VAL A 3 -39.47 4.50 27.79
N GLY A 4 -40.32 5.27 27.12
CA GLY A 4 -40.46 5.22 25.66
C GLY A 4 -39.21 5.73 24.93
N ARG A 5 -38.63 6.86 25.37
CA ARG A 5 -37.39 7.43 24.77
C ARG A 5 -36.19 6.50 24.90
N GLY A 6 -36.08 5.81 26.04
CA GLY A 6 -35.01 4.85 26.23
C GLY A 6 -35.15 3.58 25.39
N ARG A 7 -36.37 3.11 25.12
CA ARG A 7 -36.61 1.96 24.21
C ARG A 7 -36.35 2.32 22.78
N LEU A 8 -36.73 3.54 22.38
CA LEU A 8 -36.42 4.09 21.05
C LEU A 8 -34.91 4.20 20.78
N ALA A 9 -34.14 4.76 21.73
CA ALA A 9 -32.70 4.86 21.61
C ALA A 9 -31.99 3.49 21.50
N LEU A 10 -32.47 2.48 22.26
CA LEU A 10 -31.94 1.12 22.13
C LEU A 10 -32.33 0.50 20.77
N GLY A 11 -33.55 0.71 20.30
CA GLY A 11 -33.98 0.27 18.98
C GLY A 11 -33.12 0.87 17.85
N CYS A 12 -32.87 2.18 17.92
CA CYS A 12 -31.97 2.84 16.98
C CYS A 12 -30.53 2.26 17.04
N LEU A 13 -29.99 1.99 18.23
CA LEU A 13 -28.68 1.39 18.37
C LEU A 13 -28.62 -0.01 17.73
N ILE A 14 -29.63 -0.84 17.96
CA ILE A 14 -29.70 -2.19 17.38
C ILE A 14 -29.75 -2.12 15.85
N VAL A 15 -30.56 -1.21 15.30
CA VAL A 15 -30.64 -1.02 13.85
C VAL A 15 -29.31 -0.52 13.28
N LEU A 16 -28.68 0.46 13.91
CA LEU A 16 -27.36 0.96 13.49
C LEU A 16 -26.28 -0.13 13.55
N LEU A 17 -26.28 -0.95 14.60
CA LEU A 17 -25.34 -2.07 14.73
C LEU A 17 -25.61 -3.15 13.68
N ALA A 18 -26.86 -3.45 13.38
CA ALA A 18 -27.22 -4.41 12.35
C ALA A 18 -26.78 -3.93 10.96
N LEU A 19 -27.03 -2.66 10.64
CA LEU A 19 -26.59 -2.05 9.40
C LEU A 19 -25.06 -2.01 9.31
N SER A 20 -24.38 -1.59 10.37
CA SER A 20 -22.91 -1.56 10.41
C SER A 20 -22.31 -2.95 10.26
N SER A 21 -22.87 -3.96 10.92
CA SER A 21 -22.42 -5.35 10.80
C SER A 21 -22.67 -5.92 9.41
N TRP A 22 -23.80 -5.56 8.79
CA TRP A 22 -24.08 -5.94 7.41
C TRP A 22 -23.09 -5.32 6.43
N VAL A 23 -22.83 -4.00 6.53
CA VAL A 23 -21.83 -3.31 5.70
C VAL A 23 -20.44 -3.92 5.91
N LEU A 24 -20.06 -4.24 7.14
CA LEU A 24 -18.79 -4.90 7.43
C LEU A 24 -18.71 -6.27 6.77
N CYS A 25 -19.74 -7.10 6.89
CA CYS A 25 -19.75 -8.43 6.28
C CYS A 25 -19.65 -8.36 4.76
N ASP A 26 -20.41 -7.47 4.12
CA ASP A 26 -20.39 -7.24 2.67
C ASP A 26 -18.99 -6.78 2.20
N ARG A 27 -18.38 -5.82 2.90
CA ARG A 27 -17.09 -5.24 2.51
C ARG A 27 -15.89 -6.16 2.78
N PHE A 28 -15.90 -6.92 3.87
CA PHE A 28 -14.85 -7.92 4.12
C PHE A 28 -14.82 -9.04 3.07
N THR A 29 -15.95 -9.35 2.43
CA THR A 29 -16.00 -10.31 1.34
C THR A 29 -15.51 -9.73 0.00
N HIS A 30 -15.54 -8.39 -0.18
CA HIS A 30 -15.23 -7.70 -1.45
C HIS A 30 -13.94 -6.85 -1.45
N ARG A 31 -12.88 -7.28 -0.73
CA ARG A 31 -11.58 -6.59 -0.67
C ARG A 31 -11.69 -5.13 -0.20
N ALA A 32 -12.02 -4.95 1.04
CA ALA A 32 -12.31 -3.66 1.65
C ALA A 32 -11.11 -2.76 1.94
N PHE A 33 -9.88 -3.22 1.76
CA PHE A 33 -8.68 -2.48 2.14
C PHE A 33 -7.88 -2.02 0.92
N ASP A 34 -7.59 -0.73 0.89
CA ASP A 34 -6.64 -0.14 -0.05
C ASP A 34 -5.26 -0.10 0.61
N THR A 35 -4.34 -0.86 0.03
CA THR A 35 -2.95 -0.98 0.47
C THR A 35 -1.99 -0.16 -0.38
N SER A 36 -2.51 0.56 -1.39
CA SER A 36 -1.69 1.38 -2.26
C SER A 36 -1.12 2.59 -1.52
N LEU A 37 0.18 2.84 -1.67
CA LEU A 37 0.83 4.05 -1.18
C LEU A 37 0.29 5.30 -1.90
N ALA A 38 -0.29 5.15 -3.08
CA ALA A 38 -0.92 6.23 -3.84
C ALA A 38 -2.10 6.86 -3.08
N SER A 39 -2.80 6.09 -2.23
CA SER A 39 -3.87 6.62 -1.36
C SER A 39 -3.39 7.63 -0.31
N LEU A 40 -2.08 7.74 -0.10
CA LEU A 40 -1.46 8.70 0.82
C LEU A 40 -1.04 10.01 0.14
N ILE A 41 -0.99 10.04 -1.19
CA ILE A 41 -0.56 11.21 -1.95
C ILE A 41 -1.76 12.10 -2.20
N PRO A 42 -1.70 13.42 -1.83
CA PRO A 42 -2.75 14.36 -2.17
C PRO A 42 -2.92 14.45 -3.68
N ALA A 43 -4.17 14.43 -4.16
CA ALA A 43 -4.47 14.62 -5.58
C ALA A 43 -3.95 15.96 -6.14
N GLU A 44 -3.80 16.97 -5.26
CA GLU A 44 -3.29 18.30 -5.60
C GLU A 44 -1.78 18.36 -5.88
N LEU A 45 -1.01 17.32 -5.47
CA LEU A 45 0.42 17.19 -5.77
C LEU A 45 0.70 16.41 -7.05
N ALA A 46 -0.32 15.81 -7.66
CA ALA A 46 -0.20 15.27 -9.01
C ALA A 46 -0.09 16.46 -10.00
N PRO A 47 0.91 16.49 -10.89
CA PRO A 47 0.96 17.52 -11.92
C PRO A 47 -0.36 17.45 -12.71
N GLU A 48 -0.95 18.62 -13.02
CA GLU A 48 -2.12 18.72 -13.88
C GLU A 48 -1.76 18.19 -15.27
N LEU A 49 -1.86 16.89 -15.45
CA LEU A 49 -1.78 16.24 -16.75
C LEU A 49 -3.18 16.29 -17.40
N PRO A 50 -3.29 16.45 -18.71
CA PRO A 50 -4.57 16.27 -19.38
C PRO A 50 -5.22 14.95 -18.98
N ASP A 51 -6.53 14.95 -18.71
CA ASP A 51 -7.27 13.82 -18.11
C ASP A 51 -7.06 12.50 -18.87
N ASP A 52 -6.95 12.56 -20.21
CA ASP A 52 -6.68 11.41 -21.09
C ASP A 52 -5.27 10.81 -20.88
N ILE A 53 -4.29 11.64 -20.55
CA ILE A 53 -2.92 11.21 -20.26
C ILE A 53 -2.83 10.72 -18.82
N GLU A 54 -3.51 11.37 -17.88
CA GLU A 54 -3.53 10.98 -16.48
C GLU A 54 -4.22 9.62 -16.30
N ASP A 55 -5.35 9.40 -16.93
CA ASP A 55 -6.06 8.12 -16.90
C ASP A 55 -5.27 7.00 -17.58
N ALA A 56 -4.63 7.28 -18.71
CA ALA A 56 -3.74 6.31 -19.38
C ALA A 56 -2.48 6.01 -18.56
N LEU A 57 -1.92 7.00 -17.88
CA LEU A 57 -0.76 6.83 -16.99
C LEU A 57 -1.14 6.08 -15.72
N ARG A 58 -2.25 6.44 -15.09
CA ARG A 58 -2.80 5.73 -13.93
C ARG A 58 -3.14 4.28 -14.25
N ALA A 59 -3.78 4.02 -15.36
CA ALA A 59 -4.11 2.66 -15.80
C ALA A 59 -2.85 1.82 -16.04
N ARG A 60 -1.77 2.41 -16.56
CA ARG A 60 -0.50 1.70 -16.77
C ARG A 60 0.34 1.57 -15.52
N LEU A 61 0.46 2.61 -14.70
CA LEU A 61 1.22 2.57 -13.46
C LEU A 61 0.54 1.69 -12.40
N SER A 62 -0.79 1.62 -12.41
CA SER A 62 -1.54 0.81 -11.44
C SER A 62 -1.66 -0.67 -11.80
N GLN A 63 -1.62 -1.04 -13.08
CA GLN A 63 -1.86 -2.43 -13.50
C GLN A 63 -0.60 -3.21 -13.88
N ASP A 64 0.43 -2.57 -14.45
CA ASP A 64 1.58 -3.29 -15.00
C ASP A 64 2.90 -3.06 -14.25
N GLU A 65 3.05 -1.96 -13.53
CA GLU A 65 4.34 -1.60 -12.91
C GLU A 65 4.37 -1.75 -11.39
N ALA A 66 3.21 -1.68 -10.72
CA ALA A 66 3.15 -1.79 -9.27
C ALA A 66 3.59 -3.18 -8.76
N GLY A 67 3.34 -4.22 -9.54
CA GLY A 67 3.77 -5.60 -9.26
C GLY A 67 5.21 -5.95 -9.65
N ASN A 68 5.96 -5.05 -10.32
CA ASN A 68 7.27 -5.40 -10.84
C ASN A 68 8.34 -5.45 -9.76
N VAL A 69 9.14 -6.52 -9.80
CA VAL A 69 10.33 -6.73 -8.98
C VAL A 69 11.52 -6.98 -9.91
N ILE A 70 12.53 -6.13 -9.80
CA ILE A 70 13.79 -6.24 -10.54
C ILE A 70 14.85 -6.77 -9.60
N VAL A 71 15.50 -7.86 -9.99
CA VAL A 71 16.55 -8.49 -9.20
C VAL A 71 17.87 -8.36 -9.95
N PHE A 72 18.84 -7.74 -9.31
CA PHE A 72 20.21 -7.60 -9.80
C PHE A 72 21.06 -8.69 -9.16
N LEU A 73 21.58 -9.57 -9.98
CA LEU A 73 22.49 -10.64 -9.58
C LEU A 73 23.92 -10.23 -9.95
N ARG A 74 24.70 -9.84 -8.95
CA ARG A 74 26.12 -9.49 -9.11
C ARG A 74 26.97 -10.70 -8.74
N VAL A 75 27.83 -11.10 -9.67
CA VAL A 75 28.80 -12.18 -9.50
C VAL A 75 30.20 -11.61 -9.70
N LYS A 76 31.05 -11.76 -8.67
CA LYS A 76 32.42 -11.29 -8.69
C LYS A 76 33.38 -12.50 -8.57
N GLY A 77 34.21 -12.71 -9.60
CA GLY A 77 35.22 -13.72 -9.62
C GLY A 77 36.48 -13.34 -8.83
N GLU A 78 37.22 -14.34 -8.34
CA GLU A 78 38.58 -14.10 -7.86
C GLU A 78 39.48 -13.59 -8.98
N THR A 79 40.47 -12.79 -8.64
CA THR A 79 41.28 -11.83 -9.42
C THR A 79 41.83 -12.24 -10.79
N ALA A 80 41.55 -13.44 -11.29
CA ALA A 80 42.05 -13.95 -12.57
C ALA A 80 41.06 -14.85 -13.33
N ALA A 81 39.76 -14.86 -13.00
CA ALA A 81 38.80 -15.66 -13.74
C ALA A 81 38.63 -15.11 -15.15
N ALA A 82 38.89 -15.95 -16.17
CA ALA A 82 38.59 -15.61 -17.56
C ALA A 82 37.09 -15.24 -17.69
N ALA A 83 36.75 -14.27 -18.53
CA ALA A 83 35.39 -13.78 -18.73
C ALA A 83 34.37 -14.92 -18.99
N GLU A 84 34.81 -16.02 -19.60
CA GLU A 84 34.02 -17.21 -19.88
C GLU A 84 33.62 -17.97 -18.58
N LYS A 85 34.57 -18.14 -17.65
CA LYS A 85 34.28 -18.76 -16.33
C LYS A 85 33.36 -17.90 -15.48
N LEU A 86 33.48 -16.57 -15.58
CA LEU A 86 32.60 -15.66 -14.87
C LEU A 86 31.16 -15.74 -15.38
N ARG A 87 30.99 -15.95 -16.69
CA ARG A 87 29.66 -16.21 -17.28
C ARG A 87 29.07 -17.53 -16.81
N GLU A 88 29.85 -18.60 -16.78
CA GLU A 88 29.43 -19.90 -16.27
C GLU A 88 28.97 -19.83 -14.80
N PHE A 89 29.72 -19.10 -13.97
CA PHE A 89 29.32 -18.83 -12.58
C PHE A 89 28.04 -18.02 -12.48
N ALA A 90 27.89 -17.00 -13.35
CA ALA A 90 26.68 -16.20 -13.39
C ALA A 90 25.45 -16.99 -13.86
N GLU A 91 25.60 -17.93 -14.78
CA GLU A 91 24.54 -18.83 -15.22
C GLU A 91 24.12 -19.80 -14.12
N THR A 92 25.09 -20.38 -13.41
CA THR A 92 24.84 -21.28 -12.30
C THR A 92 24.14 -20.55 -11.14
N ALA A 93 24.63 -19.37 -10.77
CA ALA A 93 24.01 -18.53 -9.75
C ALA A 93 22.61 -18.10 -10.14
N GLN A 94 22.40 -17.69 -11.39
CA GLN A 94 21.11 -17.28 -11.91
C GLN A 94 20.07 -18.41 -11.87
N ALA A 95 20.48 -19.64 -12.23
CA ALA A 95 19.60 -20.79 -12.15
C ALA A 95 19.18 -21.09 -10.70
N ALA A 96 20.10 -21.00 -9.75
CA ALA A 96 19.83 -21.20 -8.33
C ALA A 96 18.87 -20.11 -7.79
N VAL A 97 19.14 -18.83 -8.08
CA VAL A 97 18.26 -17.72 -7.71
C VAL A 97 16.85 -17.91 -8.25
N ARG A 98 16.76 -18.24 -9.54
CA ARG A 98 15.48 -18.44 -10.21
C ARG A 98 14.67 -19.56 -9.58
N ASN A 99 15.30 -20.68 -9.25
CA ASN A 99 14.63 -21.81 -8.61
C ASN A 99 14.05 -21.44 -7.24
N VAL A 100 14.78 -20.68 -6.42
CA VAL A 100 14.31 -20.24 -5.10
C VAL A 100 13.20 -19.20 -5.23
N LEU A 101 13.37 -18.21 -6.11
CA LEU A 101 12.36 -17.16 -6.27
C LEU A 101 11.04 -17.70 -6.85
N LEU A 102 11.10 -18.64 -7.79
CA LEU A 102 9.90 -19.28 -8.35
C LEU A 102 9.27 -20.33 -7.44
N ALA A 103 9.97 -20.82 -6.41
CA ALA A 103 9.37 -21.63 -5.37
C ALA A 103 8.46 -20.81 -4.44
N SER A 104 8.62 -19.48 -4.39
CA SER A 104 7.75 -18.59 -3.64
C SER A 104 6.42 -18.37 -4.37
N PRO A 105 5.27 -18.59 -3.72
CA PRO A 105 3.95 -18.33 -4.32
C PRO A 105 3.70 -16.85 -4.60
N ALA A 106 4.53 -15.98 -4.03
CA ALA A 106 4.41 -14.52 -4.15
C ALA A 106 5.12 -13.95 -5.38
N LEU A 107 5.92 -14.74 -6.10
CA LEU A 107 6.69 -14.30 -7.26
C LEU A 107 6.41 -15.16 -8.49
N SER A 108 6.25 -14.53 -9.63
CA SER A 108 6.19 -15.17 -10.95
C SER A 108 7.23 -14.56 -11.88
N GLU A 109 7.86 -15.37 -12.71
CA GLU A 109 8.83 -14.88 -13.68
C GLU A 109 8.13 -14.09 -14.78
N ARG A 110 8.66 -12.92 -15.08
CA ARG A 110 8.23 -12.12 -16.23
C ARG A 110 9.29 -12.26 -17.33
N SER A 111 8.86 -12.66 -18.52
CA SER A 111 9.75 -12.70 -19.68
C SER A 111 10.25 -11.29 -19.99
N ALA A 112 11.57 -11.15 -20.21
CA ALA A 112 12.18 -9.88 -20.63
C ALA A 112 11.62 -9.34 -21.96
N GLU A 113 10.95 -10.19 -22.74
CA GLU A 113 10.26 -9.80 -23.99
C GLU A 113 9.13 -8.81 -23.76
N HIS A 114 8.46 -8.84 -22.58
CA HIS A 114 7.43 -7.88 -22.23
C HIS A 114 7.99 -6.47 -21.94
N PHE A 115 9.27 -6.36 -21.60
CA PHE A 115 9.96 -5.07 -21.46
C PHE A 115 10.43 -4.46 -22.78
N GLY A 116 10.56 -5.26 -23.84
CA GLY A 116 11.04 -4.79 -25.13
C GLY A 116 9.99 -4.09 -25.99
N ALA A 117 8.91 -4.79 -26.33
CA ALA A 117 7.94 -4.32 -27.33
C ALA A 117 6.66 -3.71 -26.74
N GLY A 118 6.27 -4.08 -25.53
CA GLY A 118 5.06 -3.62 -24.85
C GLY A 118 5.27 -2.40 -23.95
N ALA A 119 6.50 -2.22 -23.44
CA ALA A 119 6.84 -1.14 -22.51
C ALA A 119 7.14 0.20 -23.21
N VAL A 120 7.37 0.19 -24.53
CA VAL A 120 7.54 1.44 -25.26
C VAL A 120 6.16 2.07 -25.46
N PRO A 121 5.90 3.23 -24.85
CA PRO A 121 4.61 3.87 -25.01
C PRO A 121 4.38 4.16 -26.48
N LYS A 122 3.33 3.56 -27.06
CA LYS A 122 2.82 3.99 -28.37
C LYS A 122 2.18 5.36 -28.17
N ILE A 123 3.02 6.40 -28.12
CA ILE A 123 2.52 7.76 -27.97
C ILE A 123 2.08 8.22 -29.36
N PRO A 124 0.76 8.27 -29.63
CA PRO A 124 0.28 8.83 -30.89
C PRO A 124 0.78 10.26 -30.99
N HIS A 125 1.31 10.67 -32.14
CA HIS A 125 1.88 12.00 -32.41
C HIS A 125 3.24 12.30 -31.75
N ALA A 126 3.94 11.34 -31.15
CA ALA A 126 5.27 11.56 -30.57
C ALA A 126 6.38 11.66 -31.64
N ALA A 127 6.18 11.09 -32.83
CA ALA A 127 7.18 11.05 -33.89
C ALA A 127 7.74 12.43 -34.29
N GLY A 128 6.89 13.48 -34.23
CA GLY A 128 7.36 14.86 -34.52
C GLY A 128 8.03 15.57 -33.34
N ARG A 129 7.95 15.04 -32.10
CA ARG A 129 8.52 15.66 -30.90
C ARG A 129 9.76 14.94 -30.40
N LEU A 130 9.81 13.62 -30.56
CA LEU A 130 10.92 12.77 -30.15
C LEU A 130 11.81 12.52 -31.37
N LEU A 131 12.81 13.37 -31.55
CA LEU A 131 13.76 13.31 -32.66
C LEU A 131 15.16 13.06 -32.10
N SER A 132 15.89 12.13 -32.71
CA SER A 132 17.32 12.03 -32.46
C SER A 132 18.04 13.33 -32.95
N ASP A 133 19.20 13.63 -32.40
CA ASP A 133 19.96 14.83 -32.81
C ASP A 133 20.34 14.73 -34.28
N ALA A 134 20.62 13.52 -34.77
CA ALA A 134 20.90 13.25 -36.18
C ALA A 134 19.68 13.54 -37.07
N ASP A 135 18.49 13.05 -36.68
CA ASP A 135 17.26 13.30 -37.43
C ASP A 135 16.86 14.77 -37.41
N ARG A 136 17.03 15.43 -36.23
CA ARG A 136 16.77 16.86 -36.10
C ARG A 136 17.62 17.70 -37.03
N SER A 137 18.92 17.40 -37.10
CA SER A 137 19.83 18.10 -38.01
C SER A 137 19.54 17.81 -39.49
N ALA A 138 19.27 16.54 -39.84
CA ALA A 138 18.89 16.13 -41.19
C ALA A 138 17.58 16.77 -41.66
N LEU A 139 16.55 16.79 -40.81
CA LEU A 139 15.28 17.44 -41.16
C LEU A 139 15.42 18.96 -41.30
N ARG A 140 16.20 19.61 -40.46
CA ARG A 140 16.50 21.06 -40.64
C ARG A 140 17.17 21.35 -41.97
N SER A 141 18.15 20.54 -42.38
CA SER A 141 18.84 20.72 -43.67
C SER A 141 17.88 20.47 -44.84
N LEU A 142 16.96 19.51 -44.74
CA LEU A 142 15.97 19.23 -45.78
C LEU A 142 14.93 20.36 -45.90
N ILE A 143 14.48 20.92 -44.80
CA ILE A 143 13.51 22.03 -44.80
C ILE A 143 14.11 23.30 -45.44
N SER A 144 15.42 23.49 -45.34
CA SER A 144 16.11 24.63 -45.95
C SER A 144 16.28 24.52 -47.46
N LEU A 145 16.01 23.38 -48.07
CA LEU A 145 16.13 23.20 -49.54
C LEU A 145 14.96 23.86 -50.29
N PRO A 146 15.19 24.39 -51.49
CA PRO A 146 14.12 24.88 -52.36
C PRO A 146 13.28 23.73 -52.94
N GLU A 147 12.02 24.00 -53.28
CA GLU A 147 11.21 23.08 -54.10
C GLU A 147 11.71 23.07 -55.56
N PRO A 148 11.71 21.92 -56.28
CA PRO A 148 11.17 20.62 -55.92
C PRO A 148 12.15 19.69 -55.16
N SER A 149 13.39 20.07 -54.99
CA SER A 149 14.43 19.22 -54.35
C SER A 149 14.10 18.79 -52.94
N ARG A 150 13.36 19.60 -52.19
CA ARG A 150 12.89 19.28 -50.87
C ARG A 150 11.90 18.11 -50.88
N SER A 151 10.90 18.14 -51.74
CA SER A 151 9.89 17.08 -51.84
C SER A 151 10.48 15.75 -52.31
N GLU A 152 11.45 15.80 -53.25
CA GLU A 152 12.17 14.63 -53.74
C GLU A 152 12.95 13.96 -52.60
N ARG A 153 13.72 14.73 -51.84
CA ARG A 153 14.50 14.21 -50.68
C ARG A 153 13.65 13.71 -49.54
N LEU A 154 12.51 14.33 -49.25
CA LEU A 154 11.57 13.83 -48.25
C LEU A 154 10.96 12.51 -48.71
N THR A 155 10.63 12.36 -49.97
CA THR A 155 10.11 11.12 -50.53
C THR A 155 11.16 10.00 -50.49
N GLU A 156 12.42 10.29 -50.88
CA GLU A 156 13.52 9.32 -50.75
C GLU A 156 13.67 8.83 -49.32
N ARG A 157 13.59 9.73 -48.33
CA ARG A 157 13.70 9.38 -46.93
C ARG A 157 12.52 8.50 -46.45
N ALA A 158 11.30 8.81 -46.86
CA ALA A 158 10.14 8.01 -46.54
C ALA A 158 10.21 6.60 -47.19
N VAL A 159 10.67 6.51 -48.41
CA VAL A 159 10.89 5.22 -49.09
C VAL A 159 12.02 4.43 -48.41
N SER A 160 13.10 5.08 -48.01
CA SER A 160 14.19 4.45 -47.25
C SER A 160 13.70 3.90 -45.92
N CYS A 161 12.82 4.63 -45.19
CA CYS A 161 12.17 4.14 -44.01
C CYS A 161 11.30 2.91 -44.28
N LEU A 162 10.52 2.91 -45.37
CA LEU A 162 9.66 1.77 -45.75
C LEU A 162 10.47 0.51 -46.11
N THR A 163 11.61 0.67 -46.74
CA THR A 163 12.44 -0.43 -47.24
C THR A 163 13.50 -0.90 -46.25
N SER A 164 13.68 -0.19 -45.14
CA SER A 164 14.63 -0.57 -44.09
C SER A 164 14.24 -1.90 -43.45
N ALA A 165 15.12 -2.90 -43.55
CA ALA A 165 14.93 -4.22 -42.95
C ALA A 165 15.19 -4.25 -41.43
N VAL A 166 15.69 -3.15 -40.84
CA VAL A 166 16.23 -3.11 -39.46
C VAL A 166 15.33 -2.32 -38.50
N SER A 167 14.23 -1.74 -38.97
CA SER A 167 13.38 -0.93 -38.14
C SER A 167 12.39 -1.78 -37.33
N LEU A 168 12.42 -1.64 -36.02
CA LEU A 168 11.46 -2.19 -35.05
C LEU A 168 10.05 -1.60 -35.18
N ARG A 169 9.67 -1.00 -36.28
CA ARG A 169 8.41 -0.31 -36.63
C ARG A 169 7.35 -0.40 -35.49
N ILE A 170 7.59 0.40 -34.46
CA ILE A 170 6.66 0.48 -33.31
C ILE A 170 5.45 1.33 -33.68
N LEU A 171 5.67 2.39 -34.46
CA LEU A 171 4.61 3.20 -35.01
C LEU A 171 4.36 2.83 -36.49
N GLY A 172 3.09 2.75 -36.87
CA GLY A 172 2.73 2.54 -38.29
C GLY A 172 3.24 3.69 -39.15
N PHE A 173 3.51 3.40 -40.44
CA PHE A 173 4.06 4.38 -41.42
C PHE A 173 3.25 5.69 -41.48
N ALA A 174 1.95 5.63 -41.33
CA ALA A 174 1.11 6.83 -41.32
C ALA A 174 1.42 7.79 -40.15
N ASN A 175 1.94 7.26 -39.03
CA ASN A 175 2.26 8.04 -37.85
C ASN A 175 3.74 8.42 -37.73
N ASP A 176 4.63 7.67 -38.41
CA ASP A 176 6.07 7.95 -38.48
C ASP A 176 6.65 7.60 -39.87
N PRO A 177 6.37 8.41 -40.88
CA PRO A 177 6.81 8.14 -42.26
C PRO A 177 8.34 8.22 -42.46
N PHE A 178 9.06 8.82 -41.51
CA PHE A 178 10.51 9.01 -41.57
C PHE A 178 11.31 8.16 -40.61
N CYS A 179 10.66 7.22 -39.90
CA CYS A 179 11.27 6.37 -38.87
C CYS A 179 11.97 7.16 -37.75
N THR A 180 11.55 8.38 -37.50
CA THR A 180 12.20 9.26 -36.53
C THR A 180 12.06 8.77 -35.11
N TYR A 181 10.90 8.19 -34.76
CA TYR A 181 10.64 7.58 -33.47
C TYR A 181 11.48 6.32 -33.26
N ASP A 182 11.57 5.47 -34.27
CA ASP A 182 12.36 4.24 -34.19
C ASP A 182 13.86 4.55 -34.04
N HIS A 183 14.36 5.59 -34.73
CA HIS A 183 15.74 6.06 -34.60
C HIS A 183 16.01 6.63 -33.20
N TRP A 184 15.12 7.50 -32.71
CA TRP A 184 15.22 8.06 -31.36
C TRP A 184 15.24 6.95 -30.32
N LEU A 185 14.29 6.01 -30.41
CA LEU A 185 14.20 4.89 -29.47
C LEU A 185 15.45 4.02 -29.52
N THR A 186 15.98 3.74 -30.74
CA THR A 186 17.21 2.95 -30.87
C THR A 186 18.41 3.65 -30.23
N GLU A 187 18.50 4.97 -30.31
CA GLU A 187 19.54 5.75 -29.65
C GLU A 187 19.35 5.73 -28.11
N GLU A 188 18.12 5.89 -27.60
CA GLU A 188 17.86 5.80 -26.18
C GLU A 188 18.14 4.40 -25.63
N LEU A 189 17.75 3.34 -26.35
CA LEU A 189 18.09 1.97 -25.98
C LEU A 189 19.61 1.72 -25.95
N LYS A 190 20.38 2.38 -26.80
CA LYS A 190 21.85 2.33 -26.73
C LYS A 190 22.42 3.02 -25.50
N ARG A 191 21.74 4.04 -24.98
CA ARG A 191 22.13 4.77 -23.76
C ARG A 191 21.78 4.01 -22.49
N LEU A 192 20.86 3.02 -22.58
CA LEU A 192 20.54 2.20 -21.41
C LEU A 192 21.80 1.50 -20.89
N PRO A 193 21.95 1.41 -19.57
CA PRO A 193 23.13 0.82 -18.95
C PRO A 193 23.25 -0.70 -19.15
N TRP A 194 22.25 -1.34 -19.71
CA TRP A 194 22.23 -2.80 -19.94
C TRP A 194 22.26 -3.16 -21.41
N ARG A 195 22.67 -4.41 -21.70
CA ARG A 195 22.69 -5.04 -23.01
C ARG A 195 21.80 -6.28 -22.95
N ALA A 196 20.95 -6.44 -23.95
CA ALA A 196 20.22 -7.69 -24.13
C ALA A 196 21.11 -8.71 -24.85
N SER A 197 21.20 -9.92 -24.31
CA SER A 197 21.86 -11.08 -24.92
C SER A 197 20.81 -12.18 -25.07
N SER A 198 20.81 -12.88 -26.21
CA SER A 198 19.94 -14.05 -26.38
C SER A 198 20.76 -15.30 -26.08
N ASN A 199 20.35 -16.06 -25.06
CA ASN A 199 20.94 -17.33 -24.71
C ASN A 199 19.85 -18.41 -24.64
N ASN A 200 20.00 -19.48 -25.44
CA ASN A 200 19.03 -20.57 -25.53
C ASN A 200 17.56 -20.14 -25.75
N GLY A 201 17.34 -19.10 -26.59
CA GLY A 201 16.00 -18.60 -26.91
C GLY A 201 15.38 -17.71 -25.81
N ARG A 202 16.15 -17.36 -24.79
CA ARG A 202 15.74 -16.42 -23.74
C ARG A 202 16.54 -15.13 -23.82
N THR A 203 15.87 -13.99 -23.67
CA THR A 203 16.52 -12.68 -23.60
C THR A 203 17.03 -12.47 -22.17
N GLU A 204 18.33 -12.36 -22.03
CA GLU A 204 19.01 -12.04 -20.78
C GLU A 204 19.52 -10.59 -20.83
N LEU A 205 19.42 -9.88 -19.73
CA LEU A 205 19.92 -8.50 -19.62
C LEU A 205 21.17 -8.48 -18.74
N GLU A 206 22.23 -7.90 -19.27
CA GLU A 206 23.53 -7.75 -18.63
C GLU A 206 23.93 -6.26 -18.58
N LEU A 207 24.47 -5.79 -17.45
CA LEU A 207 24.95 -4.42 -17.32
C LEU A 207 26.17 -4.20 -18.22
N LYS A 208 26.22 -3.08 -18.98
CA LYS A 208 27.30 -2.76 -19.91
C LYS A 208 28.57 -2.32 -19.21
N THR A 209 28.43 -1.54 -18.13
CA THR A 209 29.56 -0.91 -17.44
C THR A 209 29.70 -1.55 -16.06
N VAL A 210 30.51 -2.60 -15.98
CA VAL A 210 30.81 -3.32 -14.75
C VAL A 210 32.33 -3.34 -14.57
N PRO A 211 32.86 -3.23 -13.35
CA PRO A 211 34.29 -3.37 -13.09
C PRO A 211 34.86 -4.68 -13.65
N SER A 212 36.12 -4.69 -14.04
CA SER A 212 36.79 -5.91 -14.52
C SER A 212 36.75 -6.99 -13.42
N GLY A 213 36.29 -8.18 -13.80
CA GLY A 213 36.13 -9.33 -12.89
C GLY A 213 34.74 -9.42 -12.22
N GLU A 214 33.80 -8.57 -12.59
CA GLU A 214 32.40 -8.65 -12.15
C GLU A 214 31.46 -8.80 -13.34
N THR A 215 30.30 -9.42 -13.11
CA THR A 215 29.18 -9.40 -14.04
C THR A 215 27.88 -9.16 -13.26
N VAL A 216 26.94 -8.41 -13.85
CA VAL A 216 25.65 -8.13 -13.24
C VAL A 216 24.56 -8.50 -14.22
N ARG A 217 23.73 -9.46 -13.83
CA ARG A 217 22.54 -9.87 -14.57
C ARG A 217 21.29 -9.31 -13.95
N VAL A 218 20.31 -9.01 -14.79
CA VAL A 218 19.04 -8.42 -14.39
C VAL A 218 17.92 -9.42 -14.66
N LEU A 219 17.17 -9.73 -13.63
CA LEU A 219 16.03 -10.64 -13.67
C LEU A 219 14.75 -9.89 -13.35
N PHE A 220 13.66 -10.21 -14.03
CA PHE A 220 12.38 -9.58 -13.85
C PHE A 220 11.36 -10.57 -13.30
N PHE A 221 10.68 -10.14 -12.25
CA PHE A 221 9.59 -10.89 -11.63
C PHE A 221 8.37 -9.99 -11.47
N THR A 222 7.22 -10.63 -11.37
CA THR A 222 5.98 -9.96 -10.96
C THR A 222 5.59 -10.54 -9.61
N ALA A 223 5.33 -9.66 -8.66
CA ALA A 223 4.89 -10.02 -7.32
C ALA A 223 3.38 -10.09 -7.22
N ASP A 224 2.86 -10.95 -6.36
CA ASP A 224 1.47 -10.91 -5.94
C ASP A 224 1.27 -9.72 -4.97
N GLU A 225 0.61 -8.69 -5.46
CA GLU A 225 0.34 -7.46 -4.72
C GLU A 225 -0.49 -7.72 -3.45
N ASN A 226 -1.38 -8.70 -3.46
CA ASN A 226 -2.21 -9.00 -2.30
C ASN A 226 -1.38 -9.62 -1.17
N LEU A 227 -0.43 -10.51 -1.50
CA LEU A 227 0.48 -11.09 -0.53
C LEU A 227 1.45 -10.04 0.02
N ALA A 228 1.99 -9.18 -0.85
CA ALA A 228 2.86 -8.07 -0.46
C ALA A 228 2.14 -7.08 0.45
N ALA A 229 0.94 -6.69 0.08
CA ALA A 229 0.11 -5.78 0.84
C ALA A 229 -0.32 -6.35 2.21
N ALA A 230 -0.47 -7.66 2.29
CA ALA A 230 -0.74 -8.35 3.56
C ALA A 230 0.52 -8.56 4.43
N GLY A 231 1.73 -8.20 3.96
CA GLY A 231 3.00 -8.48 4.66
C GLY A 231 3.29 -9.97 4.80
N LYS A 232 2.78 -10.78 3.87
CA LYS A 232 2.88 -12.26 3.87
C LYS A 232 3.75 -12.80 2.73
N ALA A 233 4.28 -11.94 1.90
CA ALA A 233 5.12 -12.33 0.78
C ALA A 233 6.54 -12.74 1.23
N HIS A 234 7.01 -12.22 2.37
CA HIS A 234 8.32 -12.53 2.97
C HIS A 234 9.49 -12.36 2.00
N PHE A 235 9.46 -11.34 1.14
CA PHE A 235 10.46 -11.14 0.09
C PHE A 235 11.88 -11.03 0.62
N ALA A 236 12.09 -10.38 1.78
CA ALA A 236 13.42 -10.26 2.36
C ALA A 236 14.04 -11.62 2.65
N GLN A 237 13.28 -12.55 3.23
CA GLN A 237 13.73 -13.91 3.50
C GLN A 237 13.95 -14.69 2.22
N THR A 238 13.02 -14.61 1.26
CA THR A 238 13.13 -15.28 -0.03
C THR A 238 14.37 -14.83 -0.82
N LEU A 239 14.71 -13.53 -0.76
CA LEU A 239 15.93 -13.00 -1.40
C LEU A 239 17.20 -13.45 -0.68
N GLU A 240 17.19 -13.52 0.65
CA GLU A 240 18.30 -14.05 1.44
C GLU A 240 18.54 -15.55 1.13
N ASP A 241 17.47 -16.35 1.08
CA ASP A 241 17.52 -17.76 0.72
C ASP A 241 18.05 -17.93 -0.72
N ALA A 242 17.61 -17.06 -1.66
CA ALA A 242 18.10 -17.08 -3.03
C ALA A 242 19.59 -16.72 -3.11
N GLN A 243 20.06 -15.74 -2.31
CA GLN A 243 21.48 -15.38 -2.25
C GLN A 243 22.32 -16.53 -1.71
N ASN A 244 21.87 -17.17 -0.63
CA ASN A 244 22.57 -18.30 -0.03
C ASN A 244 22.64 -19.48 -1.02
N ALA A 245 21.52 -19.83 -1.66
CA ALA A 245 21.48 -20.90 -2.68
C ALA A 245 22.39 -20.59 -3.87
N ALA A 246 22.45 -19.36 -4.32
CA ALA A 246 23.33 -18.95 -5.42
C ALA A 246 24.81 -19.00 -5.00
N GLN A 247 25.14 -18.58 -3.79
CA GLN A 247 26.49 -18.66 -3.23
C GLN A 247 26.95 -20.11 -3.08
N ASP A 248 26.08 -20.99 -2.58
CA ASP A 248 26.35 -22.41 -2.44
C ASP A 248 26.58 -23.10 -3.79
N ALA A 249 25.80 -22.73 -4.81
CA ALA A 249 25.93 -23.29 -6.16
C ALA A 249 27.25 -22.91 -6.84
N VAL A 250 27.77 -21.72 -6.59
CA VAL A 250 29.03 -21.24 -7.13
C VAL A 250 30.21 -21.61 -6.22
N GLY A 251 29.99 -21.86 -4.95
CA GLY A 251 30.99 -22.16 -3.93
C GLY A 251 31.90 -20.95 -3.64
N HIS A 252 33.15 -21.24 -3.22
CA HIS A 252 34.13 -20.18 -2.90
C HIS A 252 34.84 -19.58 -4.12
N LYS A 253 34.49 -19.99 -5.35
CA LYS A 253 35.15 -19.57 -6.60
C LYS A 253 34.75 -18.16 -7.04
N ALA A 254 33.59 -17.70 -6.61
CA ALA A 254 33.10 -16.35 -6.83
C ALA A 254 32.20 -15.91 -5.68
N SER A 255 32.08 -14.61 -5.46
CA SER A 255 31.11 -14.06 -4.53
C SER A 255 29.84 -13.64 -5.26
N VAL A 256 28.70 -13.95 -4.66
CA VAL A 256 27.38 -13.63 -5.21
C VAL A 256 26.71 -12.60 -4.31
N GLN A 257 26.17 -11.53 -4.90
CA GLN A 257 25.35 -10.55 -4.22
C GLN A 257 24.06 -10.36 -4.98
N ILE A 258 22.95 -10.30 -4.26
CA ILE A 258 21.62 -10.05 -4.82
C ILE A 258 21.12 -8.73 -4.27
N GLU A 259 20.74 -7.84 -5.17
CA GLU A 259 20.03 -6.61 -4.87
C GLU A 259 18.69 -6.66 -5.58
N ALA A 260 17.63 -6.21 -4.92
CA ALA A 260 16.31 -6.21 -5.52
C ALA A 260 15.65 -4.84 -5.34
N ALA A 261 14.89 -4.42 -6.36
CA ALA A 261 14.15 -3.18 -6.35
C ALA A 261 12.72 -3.43 -6.86
N GLY A 262 11.76 -2.78 -6.24
CA GLY A 262 10.36 -2.86 -6.65
C GLY A 262 9.44 -2.39 -5.54
N VAL A 263 8.31 -1.77 -5.90
CA VAL A 263 7.30 -1.31 -4.96
C VAL A 263 6.81 -2.44 -4.03
N PRO A 264 6.57 -3.68 -4.52
CA PRO A 264 6.07 -4.77 -3.68
C PRO A 264 7.00 -5.12 -2.52
N LEU A 265 8.31 -5.00 -2.70
CA LEU A 265 9.30 -5.28 -1.65
C LEU A 265 9.15 -4.33 -0.47
N PHE A 266 9.01 -3.04 -0.75
CA PHE A 266 8.78 -2.03 0.28
C PHE A 266 7.42 -2.18 0.93
N THR A 267 6.38 -2.49 0.13
CA THR A 267 5.03 -2.70 0.62
C THR A 267 4.97 -3.88 1.59
N ASP A 268 5.57 -5.01 1.24
CA ASP A 268 5.66 -6.20 2.11
C ASP A 268 6.43 -5.89 3.41
N ALA A 269 7.59 -5.25 3.30
CA ALA A 269 8.41 -4.91 4.46
C ALA A 269 7.68 -3.95 5.42
N ILE A 270 7.03 -2.92 4.89
CA ILE A 270 6.26 -1.94 5.68
C ILE A 270 5.03 -2.63 6.29
N ALA A 271 4.29 -3.41 5.53
CA ALA A 271 3.09 -4.11 6.01
C ALA A 271 3.43 -5.14 7.10
N ALA A 272 4.47 -5.95 6.90
CA ALA A 272 4.94 -6.92 7.87
C ALA A 272 5.42 -6.25 9.18
N ARG A 273 6.15 -5.13 9.06
CA ARG A 273 6.59 -4.34 10.21
C ARG A 273 5.41 -3.71 10.94
N ALA A 274 4.52 -3.05 10.22
CA ALA A 274 3.32 -2.44 10.78
C ALA A 274 2.45 -3.48 11.50
N GLN A 275 2.25 -4.65 10.90
CA GLN A 275 1.47 -5.72 11.50
C GLN A 275 2.11 -6.24 12.80
N ARG A 276 3.44 -6.39 12.83
CA ARG A 276 4.18 -6.81 14.03
C ARG A 276 4.08 -5.77 15.15
N GLU A 277 4.32 -4.51 14.82
CA GLU A 277 4.22 -3.39 15.77
C GLU A 277 2.80 -3.23 16.30
N LEU A 278 1.78 -3.30 15.44
CA LEU A 278 0.38 -3.25 15.83
C LEU A 278 0.00 -4.39 16.74
N THR A 279 0.40 -5.62 16.42
CA THR A 279 0.10 -6.78 17.24
C THR A 279 0.78 -6.66 18.61
N PHE A 280 2.05 -6.31 18.65
CA PHE A 280 2.81 -6.21 19.90
C PHE A 280 2.32 -5.05 20.77
N ILE A 281 2.33 -3.83 20.22
CA ILE A 281 1.97 -2.62 20.97
C ILE A 281 0.47 -2.64 21.31
N GLY A 282 -0.37 -3.03 20.35
CA GLY A 282 -1.83 -3.14 20.55
C GLY A 282 -2.19 -4.16 21.64
N THR A 283 -1.55 -5.34 21.61
CA THR A 283 -1.78 -6.38 22.63
C THR A 283 -1.28 -5.93 23.99
N LEU A 284 -0.07 -5.37 24.07
CA LEU A 284 0.50 -4.88 25.32
C LEU A 284 -0.34 -3.75 25.91
N SER A 285 -0.75 -2.78 25.08
CA SER A 285 -1.63 -1.68 25.48
C SER A 285 -2.98 -2.18 25.98
N THR A 286 -3.60 -3.09 25.24
CA THR A 286 -4.89 -3.68 25.63
C THR A 286 -4.79 -4.43 26.96
N ILE A 287 -3.78 -5.27 27.13
CA ILE A 287 -3.54 -6.00 28.39
C ILE A 287 -3.34 -5.01 29.54
N SER A 288 -2.50 -3.96 29.34
CA SER A 288 -2.22 -2.96 30.36
C SER A 288 -3.47 -2.20 30.81
N VAL A 289 -4.30 -1.80 29.85
CA VAL A 289 -5.55 -1.09 30.12
C VAL A 289 -6.54 -1.97 30.86
N PHE A 290 -6.70 -3.23 30.43
CA PHE A 290 -7.59 -4.17 31.14
C PHE A 290 -7.03 -4.58 32.51
N ALA A 291 -5.71 -4.70 32.66
CA ALA A 291 -5.09 -4.96 33.96
C ALA A 291 -5.32 -3.78 34.93
N LEU A 292 -5.17 -2.54 34.45
CA LEU A 292 -5.47 -1.35 35.24
C LEU A 292 -6.96 -1.29 35.62
N ALA A 293 -7.83 -1.54 34.66
CA ALA A 293 -9.27 -1.60 34.92
C ALA A 293 -9.64 -2.71 35.92
N TRP A 294 -8.97 -3.87 35.83
CA TRP A 294 -9.12 -4.94 36.83
C TRP A 294 -8.65 -4.50 38.21
N ALA A 295 -7.48 -3.85 38.32
CA ALA A 295 -6.97 -3.35 39.60
C ALA A 295 -7.92 -2.31 40.23
N LEU A 296 -8.54 -1.46 39.43
CA LEU A 296 -9.47 -0.42 39.88
C LEU A 296 -10.85 -1.01 40.29
N PHE A 297 -11.44 -1.82 39.42
CA PHE A 297 -12.83 -2.26 39.60
C PHE A 297 -12.98 -3.65 40.24
N GLY A 298 -11.96 -4.52 40.09
CA GLY A 298 -11.93 -5.86 40.69
C GLY A 298 -13.09 -6.80 40.28
N SER A 299 -13.78 -6.49 39.19
CA SER A 299 -14.96 -7.21 38.73
C SER A 299 -14.85 -7.59 37.26
N PRO A 300 -14.92 -8.91 36.94
CA PRO A 300 -14.91 -9.36 35.57
C PRO A 300 -16.12 -8.86 34.76
N VAL A 301 -17.26 -8.65 35.43
CA VAL A 301 -18.47 -8.13 34.78
C VAL A 301 -18.25 -6.70 34.28
N VAL A 302 -17.59 -5.86 35.08
CA VAL A 302 -17.26 -4.48 34.67
C VAL A 302 -16.35 -4.51 33.48
N LEU A 303 -15.30 -5.34 33.48
CA LEU A 303 -14.38 -5.46 32.32
C LEU A 303 -15.10 -5.93 31.06
N LEU A 304 -15.97 -6.92 31.19
CA LEU A 304 -16.76 -7.43 30.08
C LEU A 304 -17.68 -6.34 29.49
N LEU A 305 -18.31 -5.54 30.35
CA LEU A 305 -19.16 -4.43 29.93
C LEU A 305 -18.32 -3.31 29.24
N MET A 306 -17.14 -3.00 29.77
CA MET A 306 -16.21 -2.06 29.12
C MET A 306 -15.78 -2.56 27.75
N ALA A 307 -15.38 -3.83 27.65
CA ALA A 307 -15.02 -4.44 26.37
C ALA A 307 -16.19 -4.42 25.37
N ALA A 308 -17.40 -4.72 25.83
CA ALA A 308 -18.59 -4.67 24.98
C ALA A 308 -18.89 -3.26 24.46
N THR A 309 -18.73 -2.22 25.27
CA THR A 309 -18.94 -0.83 24.83
C THR A 309 -17.91 -0.40 23.78
N ILE A 310 -16.64 -0.83 23.92
CA ILE A 310 -15.58 -0.58 22.95
C ILE A 310 -15.91 -1.29 21.63
N LEU A 311 -16.26 -2.58 21.71
CA LEU A 311 -16.56 -3.38 20.52
C LEU A 311 -17.75 -2.80 19.74
N LEU A 312 -18.82 -2.43 20.44
CA LEU A 312 -20.01 -1.83 19.82
C LEU A 312 -19.68 -0.47 19.19
N GLY A 313 -18.92 0.38 19.89
CA GLY A 313 -18.47 1.66 19.38
C GLY A 313 -17.59 1.52 18.14
N PHE A 314 -16.66 0.55 18.15
CA PHE A 314 -15.78 0.27 17.04
C PHE A 314 -16.53 -0.31 15.82
N THR A 315 -17.51 -1.18 16.04
CA THR A 315 -18.38 -1.69 14.97
C THR A 315 -19.15 -0.55 14.28
N LEU A 316 -19.68 0.40 15.05
CA LEU A 316 -20.35 1.57 14.51
C LEU A 316 -19.37 2.46 13.72
N ALA A 317 -18.17 2.68 14.24
CA ALA A 317 -17.13 3.46 13.59
C ALA A 317 -16.73 2.88 12.24
N LEU A 318 -16.40 1.59 12.21
CA LEU A 318 -16.02 0.89 10.98
C LEU A 318 -17.16 0.84 9.97
N GLY A 319 -18.37 0.49 10.41
CA GLY A 319 -19.52 0.45 9.53
C GLY A 319 -19.80 1.81 8.87
N THR A 320 -19.68 2.89 9.64
CA THR A 320 -19.85 4.26 9.11
C THR A 320 -18.71 4.62 8.15
N ALA A 321 -17.46 4.32 8.50
CA ALA A 321 -16.31 4.61 7.65
C ALA A 321 -16.38 3.86 6.31
N PHE A 322 -16.76 2.59 6.31
CA PHE A 322 -16.97 1.83 5.07
C PHE A 322 -18.17 2.31 4.26
N ALA A 323 -19.24 2.76 4.94
CA ALA A 323 -20.41 3.31 4.25
C ALA A 323 -20.08 4.64 3.52
N VAL A 324 -19.17 5.45 4.10
CA VAL A 324 -18.76 6.75 3.54
C VAL A 324 -17.72 6.60 2.43
N PHE A 325 -16.70 5.77 2.66
CA PHE A 325 -15.52 5.70 1.76
C PHE A 325 -15.51 4.47 0.85
N GLY A 326 -16.27 3.44 1.15
CA GLY A 326 -16.28 2.18 0.39
C GLY A 326 -15.07 1.30 0.64
N THR A 327 -13.85 1.85 0.61
CA THR A 327 -12.58 1.20 0.93
C THR A 327 -11.85 1.97 2.01
N LEU A 328 -11.10 1.29 2.86
CA LEU A 328 -10.30 1.92 3.91
C LEU A 328 -8.82 1.64 3.69
N SER A 329 -7.99 2.66 3.85
CA SER A 329 -6.54 2.54 3.86
C SER A 329 -6.07 1.76 5.08
N LEU A 330 -5.02 0.95 4.92
CA LEU A 330 -4.41 0.19 6.01
C LEU A 330 -3.98 1.12 7.17
N ILE A 331 -3.48 2.31 6.85
CA ILE A 331 -3.05 3.31 7.84
C ILE A 331 -4.23 3.79 8.71
N THR A 332 -5.43 3.87 8.15
CA THR A 332 -6.66 4.20 8.89
C THR A 332 -6.95 3.17 9.98
N PHE A 333 -6.69 1.90 9.69
CA PHE A 333 -6.87 0.80 10.64
C PHE A 333 -5.86 0.86 11.78
N VAL A 334 -4.61 1.19 11.47
CA VAL A 334 -3.55 1.39 12.48
C VAL A 334 -3.96 2.44 13.51
N PHE A 335 -4.43 3.58 13.02
CA PHE A 335 -4.91 4.65 13.89
C PHE A 335 -6.24 4.35 14.57
N GLY A 336 -7.06 3.46 14.02
CA GLY A 336 -8.27 2.97 14.67
C GLY A 336 -8.01 2.33 16.04
N ALA A 337 -6.82 1.75 16.25
CA ALA A 337 -6.42 1.22 17.54
C ALA A 337 -6.33 2.29 18.65
N THR A 338 -5.99 3.54 18.29
CA THR A 338 -5.94 4.65 19.27
C THR A 338 -7.33 5.02 19.80
N LEU A 339 -8.38 4.75 19.02
CA LEU A 339 -9.76 4.96 19.40
C LEU A 339 -10.15 4.11 20.62
N ILE A 340 -9.53 2.94 20.79
CA ILE A 340 -9.79 2.05 21.93
C ILE A 340 -9.47 2.76 23.24
N GLY A 341 -8.33 3.48 23.31
CA GLY A 341 -7.93 4.25 24.48
C GLY A 341 -8.94 5.33 24.86
N VAL A 342 -9.40 6.09 23.88
CA VAL A 342 -10.41 7.16 24.11
C VAL A 342 -11.77 6.57 24.48
N SER A 343 -12.12 5.44 23.88
CA SER A 343 -13.41 4.79 24.11
C SER A 343 -13.53 4.20 25.52
N ILE A 344 -12.44 3.71 26.09
CA ILE A 344 -12.46 3.13 27.45
C ILE A 344 -12.71 4.19 28.53
N ASP A 345 -12.30 5.43 28.27
CA ASP A 345 -12.47 6.53 29.23
C ASP A 345 -13.94 6.80 29.54
N TYR A 346 -14.82 6.76 28.55
CA TYR A 346 -16.26 6.98 28.79
C TYR A 346 -16.88 5.89 29.69
N SER A 347 -16.52 4.63 29.48
CA SER A 347 -17.00 3.53 30.28
C SER A 347 -16.34 3.50 31.68
N SER A 348 -15.05 3.84 31.80
CA SER A 348 -14.36 3.93 33.08
C SER A 348 -14.96 5.04 33.96
N HIS A 349 -15.24 6.21 33.41
CA HIS A 349 -15.93 7.31 34.10
C HIS A 349 -17.33 6.89 34.56
N TRP A 350 -18.08 6.12 33.77
CA TRP A 350 -19.38 5.59 34.16
C TRP A 350 -19.31 4.76 35.42
N PHE A 351 -18.34 3.86 35.54
CA PHE A 351 -18.18 3.00 36.68
C PHE A 351 -17.49 3.68 37.87
N ALA A 352 -16.51 4.56 37.61
CA ALA A 352 -15.76 5.26 38.65
C ALA A 352 -16.62 6.24 39.47
N LEU A 353 -17.54 6.94 38.81
CA LEU A 353 -18.41 7.92 39.47
C LEU A 353 -19.73 7.33 40.03
N LYS A 354 -19.75 6.04 40.31
CA LYS A 354 -20.87 5.37 40.91
C LYS A 354 -21.00 5.76 42.38
N THR A 355 -22.08 6.45 42.76
CA THR A 355 -22.38 6.83 44.12
C THR A 355 -23.31 5.81 44.77
N ALA A 356 -23.13 5.52 46.07
CA ALA A 356 -23.98 4.58 46.80
C ALA A 356 -25.44 5.06 46.81
N GLY A 357 -26.37 4.18 46.44
CA GLY A 357 -27.81 4.47 46.42
C GLY A 357 -28.29 5.23 45.16
N GLU A 358 -27.40 5.67 44.29
CA GLU A 358 -27.75 6.36 43.03
C GLU A 358 -28.29 5.40 41.98
N SER A 359 -29.43 5.71 41.37
CA SER A 359 -29.96 4.93 40.25
C SER A 359 -29.17 5.18 38.97
N ALA A 360 -29.06 4.17 38.08
CA ALA A 360 -28.39 4.33 36.77
C ALA A 360 -28.98 5.48 35.94
N GLN A 361 -30.28 5.76 36.07
CA GLN A 361 -30.91 6.88 35.36
C GLN A 361 -30.48 8.25 35.92
N ALA A 362 -30.37 8.39 37.27
CA ALA A 362 -29.90 9.61 37.89
C ALA A 362 -28.45 9.90 37.48
N ARG A 363 -27.58 8.88 37.50
CA ARG A 363 -26.20 8.98 37.03
C ARG A 363 -26.13 9.38 35.57
N ARG A 364 -26.93 8.75 34.69
CA ARG A 364 -26.98 9.14 33.27
C ARG A 364 -27.31 10.62 33.11
N ARG A 365 -28.28 11.15 33.83
CA ARG A 365 -28.64 12.57 33.75
C ARG A 365 -27.51 13.48 34.25
N ARG A 366 -26.84 13.09 35.31
CA ARG A 366 -25.76 13.85 35.92
C ARG A 366 -24.52 13.88 34.99
N MET A 367 -24.17 12.76 34.38
CA MET A 367 -22.95 12.61 33.58
C MET A 367 -23.12 12.94 32.11
N ALA A 368 -24.35 12.85 31.60
CA ALA A 368 -24.58 12.98 30.15
C ALA A 368 -24.05 14.31 29.58
N GLY A 369 -24.21 15.41 30.32
CA GLY A 369 -23.72 16.73 29.89
C GLY A 369 -22.19 16.78 29.77
N ALA A 370 -21.48 16.32 30.79
CA ALA A 370 -20.02 16.30 30.80
C ALA A 370 -19.44 15.34 29.75
N LEU A 371 -19.98 14.13 29.64
CA LEU A 371 -19.55 13.15 28.65
C LEU A 371 -19.86 13.62 27.22
N LEU A 372 -21.01 14.26 27.01
CA LEU A 372 -21.39 14.81 25.71
C LEU A 372 -20.46 15.97 25.30
N SER A 373 -20.13 16.90 26.21
CA SER A 373 -19.21 17.98 25.92
C SER A 373 -17.80 17.48 25.59
N ALA A 374 -17.30 16.49 26.33
CA ALA A 374 -16.02 15.85 26.07
C ALA A 374 -16.01 15.14 24.70
N ALA A 375 -17.07 14.38 24.40
CA ALA A 375 -17.18 13.69 23.12
C ALA A 375 -17.31 14.66 21.94
N LEU A 376 -18.07 15.75 22.09
CA LEU A 376 -18.24 16.76 21.06
C LEU A 376 -16.93 17.51 20.79
N SER A 377 -16.15 17.87 21.83
CA SER A 377 -14.86 18.51 21.65
C SER A 377 -13.87 17.59 20.93
N THR A 378 -13.83 16.31 21.30
CA THR A 378 -12.97 15.32 20.64
C THR A 378 -13.41 15.06 19.19
N ALA A 379 -14.71 14.89 18.96
CA ALA A 379 -15.24 14.72 17.61
C ALA A 379 -14.98 15.95 16.73
N ALA A 380 -15.14 17.17 17.27
CA ALA A 380 -14.83 18.40 16.56
C ALA A 380 -13.34 18.48 16.16
N ALA A 381 -12.43 18.10 17.06
CA ALA A 381 -11.00 18.01 16.74
C ALA A 381 -10.71 17.02 15.60
N TYR A 382 -11.36 15.85 15.59
CA TYR A 382 -11.24 14.94 14.46
C TYR A 382 -11.90 15.46 13.18
N CYS A 383 -13.01 16.19 13.27
CA CYS A 383 -13.64 16.83 12.11
C CYS A 383 -12.72 17.86 11.44
N THR A 384 -11.89 18.60 12.19
CA THR A 384 -10.90 19.50 11.57
C THR A 384 -9.85 18.72 10.77
N LEU A 385 -9.48 17.52 11.23
CA LEU A 385 -8.57 16.65 10.50
C LEU A 385 -9.20 16.10 9.21
N ALA A 386 -10.53 15.97 9.17
CA ALA A 386 -11.24 15.54 7.95
C ALA A 386 -11.19 16.57 6.80
N LEU A 387 -10.80 17.82 7.09
CA LEU A 387 -10.62 18.89 6.10
C LEU A 387 -9.27 18.84 5.39
N THR A 388 -8.37 17.95 5.81
CA THR A 388 -7.06 17.81 5.16
C THR A 388 -7.20 17.19 3.77
N PRO A 389 -6.31 17.51 2.81
CA PRO A 389 -6.34 16.96 1.47
C PRO A 389 -5.89 15.49 1.41
N LEU A 390 -5.37 14.93 2.50
CA LEU A 390 -4.85 13.56 2.59
C LEU A 390 -5.97 12.54 2.81
N PRO A 391 -6.25 11.65 1.83
CA PRO A 391 -7.36 10.69 1.93
C PRO A 391 -7.31 9.80 3.17
N GLY A 392 -6.13 9.27 3.53
CA GLY A 392 -5.95 8.44 4.72
C GLY A 392 -6.27 9.17 6.03
N LEU A 393 -5.90 10.46 6.15
CA LEU A 393 -6.23 11.27 7.33
C LEU A 393 -7.73 11.59 7.41
N ARG A 394 -8.40 11.81 6.28
CA ARG A 394 -9.87 12.00 6.23
C ARG A 394 -10.60 10.74 6.69
N GLN A 395 -10.18 9.58 6.21
CA GLN A 395 -10.75 8.30 6.63
C GLN A 395 -10.57 8.07 8.14
N MET A 396 -9.35 8.32 8.65
CA MET A 396 -9.02 8.24 10.07
C MET A 396 -9.89 9.19 10.92
N ALA A 397 -10.07 10.43 10.47
CA ALA A 397 -10.87 11.43 11.14
C ALA A 397 -12.33 11.00 11.28
N VAL A 398 -12.94 10.49 10.20
CA VAL A 398 -14.32 10.00 10.22
C VAL A 398 -14.44 8.78 11.11
N LEU A 399 -13.51 7.81 11.00
CA LEU A 399 -13.49 6.62 11.84
C LEU A 399 -13.45 7.00 13.34
N ALA A 400 -12.55 7.92 13.71
CA ALA A 400 -12.37 8.34 15.09
C ALA A 400 -13.56 9.15 15.62
N ALA A 401 -14.06 10.11 14.87
CA ALA A 401 -15.23 10.92 15.27
C ALA A 401 -16.48 10.05 15.48
N CYS A 402 -16.76 9.15 14.52
CA CYS A 402 -17.90 8.23 14.63
C CYS A 402 -17.72 7.21 15.76
N GLY A 403 -16.48 6.77 16.01
CA GLY A 403 -16.18 5.86 17.10
C GLY A 403 -16.41 6.48 18.48
N VAL A 404 -15.96 7.71 18.68
CA VAL A 404 -16.19 8.46 19.93
C VAL A 404 -17.69 8.64 20.16
N VAL A 405 -18.42 9.11 19.16
CA VAL A 405 -19.87 9.32 19.24
C VAL A 405 -20.61 7.98 19.46
N GLY A 406 -20.22 6.94 18.72
CA GLY A 406 -20.79 5.59 18.86
C GLY A 406 -20.57 4.99 20.24
N THR A 407 -19.37 5.13 20.78
CA THR A 407 -19.04 4.65 22.15
C THR A 407 -19.84 5.42 23.20
N LEU A 408 -19.87 6.75 23.13
CA LEU A 408 -20.69 7.57 24.04
C LEU A 408 -22.16 7.16 23.99
N PHE A 409 -22.71 7.01 22.79
CA PHE A 409 -24.11 6.57 22.62
C PHE A 409 -24.34 5.18 23.23
N THR A 410 -23.41 4.26 23.06
CA THR A 410 -23.46 2.93 23.67
C THR A 410 -23.37 3.00 25.19
N VAL A 411 -22.47 3.78 25.76
CA VAL A 411 -22.33 4.00 27.20
C VAL A 411 -23.63 4.55 27.80
N LEU A 412 -24.23 5.56 27.20
CA LEU A 412 -25.46 6.19 27.70
C LEU A 412 -26.73 5.35 27.50
N THR A 413 -26.72 4.36 26.59
CA THR A 413 -27.90 3.56 26.29
C THR A 413 -27.83 2.14 26.85
N VAL A 414 -26.67 1.49 26.78
CA VAL A 414 -26.47 0.08 27.15
C VAL A 414 -26.07 -0.07 28.60
N LEU A 415 -25.08 0.67 29.10
CA LEU A 415 -24.60 0.52 30.46
C LEU A 415 -25.67 0.72 31.54
N PRO A 416 -26.58 1.72 31.45
CA PRO A 416 -27.64 1.87 32.45
C PRO A 416 -28.55 0.65 32.58
N ARG A 417 -28.67 -0.17 31.54
CA ARG A 417 -29.51 -1.37 31.52
C ARG A 417 -28.81 -2.61 32.04
N LEU A 418 -27.51 -2.71 31.75
CA LEU A 418 -26.69 -3.87 32.09
C LEU A 418 -26.05 -3.74 33.49
N GLU A 419 -26.05 -2.55 34.07
CA GLU A 419 -25.47 -2.29 35.38
C GLU A 419 -26.04 -3.14 36.51
N ARG A 420 -27.25 -3.64 36.35
CA ARG A 420 -27.88 -4.57 37.34
C ARG A 420 -27.06 -5.83 37.62
N TRP A 421 -26.14 -6.17 36.69
CA TRP A 421 -25.26 -7.34 36.80
C TRP A 421 -23.93 -7.01 37.47
N VAL A 422 -23.64 -5.73 37.71
CA VAL A 422 -22.42 -5.28 38.35
C VAL A 422 -22.53 -5.47 39.88
N PRO A 423 -21.57 -6.13 40.54
CA PRO A 423 -21.52 -6.26 41.98
C PRO A 423 -21.58 -4.90 42.67
N LYS A 424 -22.23 -4.86 43.83
CA LYS A 424 -22.42 -3.62 44.60
C LYS A 424 -21.17 -3.17 45.36
N ASP A 425 -20.23 -4.10 45.57
CA ASP A 425 -19.02 -3.82 46.37
C ASP A 425 -17.96 -3.13 45.51
N GLN A 426 -17.51 -1.96 45.97
CA GLN A 426 -16.34 -1.28 45.44
C GLN A 426 -15.07 -1.96 45.94
N THR A 427 -14.04 -2.07 45.06
CA THR A 427 -12.71 -2.58 45.43
C THR A 427 -12.07 -1.71 46.51
N ARG A 428 -11.16 -2.31 47.29
CA ARG A 428 -10.38 -1.59 48.31
C ARG A 428 -9.65 -0.37 47.73
N LEU A 429 -9.14 -0.50 46.52
CA LEU A 429 -8.42 0.58 45.80
C LEU A 429 -9.33 1.77 45.48
N MET A 430 -10.55 1.52 45.03
CA MET A 430 -11.53 2.57 44.77
C MET A 430 -11.97 3.30 46.06
N ARG A 431 -12.09 2.57 47.17
CA ARG A 431 -12.38 3.17 48.49
C ARG A 431 -11.23 4.09 48.93
N LEU A 432 -9.97 3.68 48.73
CA LEU A 432 -8.80 4.50 49.06
C LEU A 432 -8.73 5.76 48.22
N ILE A 433 -8.97 5.67 46.88
CA ILE A 433 -8.98 6.83 45.98
C ILE A 433 -10.14 7.79 46.31
N ALA A 434 -11.28 7.29 46.73
CA ALA A 434 -12.42 8.11 47.13
C ALA A 434 -12.25 8.79 48.50
N GLN A 435 -11.26 8.38 49.29
CA GLN A 435 -10.92 8.96 50.60
C GLN A 435 -9.76 9.98 50.51
N ALA A 436 -8.97 9.96 49.44
CA ALA A 436 -7.92 10.92 49.14
C ALA A 436 -8.47 12.13 48.40
#